data_40ad75d1103fde5dcfd2bfac8d6975d5
#
_entry.id   40ad75d1103fde5dcfd2bfac8d6975d5
#
_cell.length_a   1.000
_cell.length_b   1.000
_cell.length_c   1.000
_cell.angle_alpha   90.00
_cell.angle_beta   90.00
_cell.angle_gamma   90.00
#
_symmetry.space_group_name_H-M   'P 1'
#
loop_
_entity.id
_entity.type
_entity.pdbx_description
1 polymer ?
#
loop_
_entity_poly.entity_id
_entity_poly.type
_entity_poly.pdbx_seq_one_letter_code
_entity_poly.pdbx_strand_id
1 'polypeptide(L)'
;MRILLDDHETTLKADTVGTALQVAATLVEKSGRLIVEVEVDGIAWCEEDLASTEHIQRGASEIRLSTAHPAELLRDTFANAAEAVLNADDMQRNAAKLLQANRETEGMQALLESLAIWGSVQTAISRGLELGVISRDQVRAAGIDIDGAIAELDKRLRSLREAMKSSDTTAVSDCLLYEFPATTKVFAQMLAATAGEIGKIVSVKK
;
A
#
# COMPACT_ATOMS: atom_id res chain seq x y z
N MET A 1 -31.71 12.12 -0.83
CA MET A 1 -30.25 12.11 -1.04
C MET A 1 -29.96 11.48 -2.41
N ARG A 2 -29.11 12.12 -3.24
CA ARG A 2 -28.62 11.55 -4.51
C ARG A 2 -27.44 10.63 -4.23
N ILE A 3 -27.41 9.46 -4.86
CA ILE A 3 -26.30 8.52 -4.71
C ILE A 3 -25.75 8.24 -6.10
N LEU A 4 -24.50 8.64 -6.33
CA LEU A 4 -23.77 8.38 -7.56
C LEU A 4 -22.76 7.27 -7.33
N LEU A 5 -22.67 6.37 -8.29
CA LEU A 5 -21.70 5.29 -8.32
C LEU A 5 -20.92 5.38 -9.63
N ASP A 6 -19.61 5.60 -9.56
CA ASP A 6 -18.75 5.85 -10.71
C ASP A 6 -19.34 6.94 -11.63
N ASP A 7 -19.75 8.09 -11.04
CA ASP A 7 -20.39 9.25 -11.67
C ASP A 7 -21.78 9.01 -12.28
N HIS A 8 -22.35 7.82 -12.10
CA HIS A 8 -23.70 7.50 -12.58
C HIS A 8 -24.71 7.57 -11.44
N GLU A 9 -25.80 8.31 -11.63
CA GLU A 9 -26.86 8.38 -10.63
C GLU A 9 -27.57 7.03 -10.50
N THR A 10 -27.71 6.57 -9.26
CA THR A 10 -28.36 5.30 -8.95
C THR A 10 -29.84 5.51 -8.57
N THR A 11 -30.62 4.44 -8.59
CA THR A 11 -31.99 4.46 -8.07
C THR A 11 -32.06 4.14 -6.57
N LEU A 12 -30.90 4.04 -5.90
CA LEU A 12 -30.83 3.77 -4.48
C LEU A 12 -31.42 4.91 -3.67
N LYS A 13 -32.09 4.59 -2.57
CA LYS A 13 -32.67 5.57 -1.64
C LYS A 13 -32.10 5.32 -0.26
N ALA A 14 -31.67 6.38 0.40
CA ALA A 14 -31.19 6.33 1.77
C ALA A 14 -31.47 7.68 2.45
N ASP A 15 -31.70 7.64 3.76
CA ASP A 15 -31.96 8.83 4.57
C ASP A 15 -30.69 9.33 5.25
N THR A 16 -29.71 8.44 5.50
CA THR A 16 -28.42 8.75 6.13
C THR A 16 -27.26 8.29 5.26
N VAL A 17 -26.08 8.88 5.48
CA VAL A 17 -24.85 8.48 4.81
C VAL A 17 -24.54 7.00 5.06
N GLY A 18 -24.65 6.52 6.29
CA GLY A 18 -24.42 5.14 6.64
C GLY A 18 -25.33 4.15 5.90
N THR A 19 -26.63 4.48 5.79
CA THR A 19 -27.57 3.67 5.01
C THR A 19 -27.22 3.66 3.52
N ALA A 20 -26.80 4.82 2.98
CA ALA A 20 -26.37 4.91 1.59
C ALA A 20 -25.13 4.04 1.31
N LEU A 21 -24.12 4.10 2.18
CA LEU A 21 -22.91 3.27 2.08
C LEU A 21 -23.24 1.79 2.14
N GLN A 22 -24.10 1.36 3.07
CA GLN A 22 -24.49 -0.03 3.23
C GLN A 22 -25.22 -0.58 2.00
N VAL A 23 -26.19 0.17 1.45
CA VAL A 23 -26.93 -0.28 0.26
C VAL A 23 -26.05 -0.27 -0.97
N ALA A 24 -25.19 0.75 -1.13
CA ALA A 24 -24.23 0.82 -2.22
C ALA A 24 -23.19 -0.31 -2.13
N ALA A 25 -22.63 -0.60 -0.94
CA ALA A 25 -21.70 -1.70 -0.73
C ALA A 25 -22.30 -3.04 -1.17
N THR A 26 -23.55 -3.32 -0.79
CA THR A 26 -24.25 -4.56 -1.21
C THR A 26 -24.41 -4.66 -2.73
N LEU A 27 -24.61 -3.54 -3.42
CA LEU A 27 -24.70 -3.51 -4.88
C LEU A 27 -23.33 -3.73 -5.53
N VAL A 28 -22.31 -3.07 -5.01
CA VAL A 28 -20.94 -3.11 -5.51
C VAL A 28 -20.33 -4.50 -5.32
N GLU A 29 -20.55 -5.16 -4.16
CA GLU A 29 -20.12 -6.53 -3.89
C GLU A 29 -20.68 -7.53 -4.89
N LYS A 30 -21.95 -7.38 -5.28
CA LYS A 30 -22.56 -8.26 -6.31
C LYS A 30 -21.88 -8.16 -7.66
N SER A 31 -21.27 -7.03 -7.99
CA SER A 31 -20.47 -6.83 -9.20
C SER A 31 -18.99 -7.21 -9.02
N GLY A 32 -18.60 -7.72 -7.84
CA GLY A 32 -17.22 -8.09 -7.54
C GLY A 32 -16.28 -6.89 -7.44
N ARG A 33 -16.81 -5.71 -7.16
CA ARG A 33 -16.05 -4.46 -7.00
C ARG A 33 -15.99 -4.05 -5.54
N LEU A 34 -15.14 -3.09 -5.20
CA LEU A 34 -15.01 -2.47 -3.89
C LEU A 34 -15.21 -0.97 -4.00
N ILE A 35 -15.82 -0.33 -3.00
CA ILE A 35 -15.84 1.12 -2.87
C ILE A 35 -14.43 1.55 -2.41
N VAL A 36 -13.81 2.48 -3.14
CA VAL A 36 -12.44 2.95 -2.88
C VAL A 36 -12.39 4.41 -2.46
N GLU A 37 -13.41 5.21 -2.85
CA GLU A 37 -13.51 6.61 -2.44
C GLU A 37 -14.96 6.94 -2.10
N VAL A 38 -15.12 7.80 -1.11
CA VAL A 38 -16.39 8.32 -0.65
C VAL A 38 -16.31 9.84 -0.61
N GLU A 39 -17.21 10.52 -1.30
CA GLU A 39 -17.36 11.96 -1.25
C GLU A 39 -18.79 12.28 -0.82
N VAL A 40 -18.95 13.15 0.17
CA VAL A 40 -20.24 13.57 0.72
C VAL A 40 -20.38 15.08 0.59
N ASP A 41 -21.40 15.54 -0.14
CA ASP A 41 -21.65 16.95 -0.44
C ASP A 41 -20.40 17.69 -0.97
N GLY A 42 -19.59 17.04 -1.83
CA GLY A 42 -18.39 17.59 -2.44
C GLY A 42 -17.13 17.52 -1.56
N ILE A 43 -17.19 16.84 -0.42
CA ILE A 43 -16.05 16.68 0.51
C ILE A 43 -15.63 15.20 0.52
N ALA A 44 -14.37 14.94 0.17
CA ALA A 44 -13.79 13.61 0.26
C ALA A 44 -13.68 13.19 1.73
N TRP A 45 -14.18 11.99 2.06
CA TRP A 45 -14.14 11.43 3.40
C TRP A 45 -12.95 10.49 3.57
N CYS A 46 -12.28 10.64 4.71
CA CYS A 46 -11.20 9.74 5.14
C CYS A 46 -11.73 8.60 6.04
N GLU A 47 -10.84 7.73 6.47
CA GLU A 47 -11.18 6.59 7.33
C GLU A 47 -11.77 7.05 8.68
N GLU A 48 -11.32 8.19 9.21
CA GLU A 48 -11.82 8.77 10.46
C GLU A 48 -13.25 9.26 10.33
N ASP A 49 -13.60 9.87 9.19
CA ASP A 49 -14.98 10.29 8.90
C ASP A 49 -15.92 9.08 8.82
N LEU A 50 -15.48 8.01 8.14
CA LEU A 50 -16.23 6.77 8.01
C LEU A 50 -16.40 6.03 9.34
N ALA A 51 -15.48 6.19 10.29
CA ALA A 51 -15.56 5.63 11.63
C ALA A 51 -16.45 6.46 12.59
N SER A 52 -16.74 7.72 12.25
CA SER A 52 -17.52 8.63 13.08
C SER A 52 -19.02 8.30 13.04
N THR A 53 -19.58 7.90 14.18
CA THR A 53 -21.02 7.64 14.31
C THR A 53 -21.85 8.86 13.95
N GLU A 54 -21.41 10.07 14.29
CA GLU A 54 -22.09 11.32 13.99
C GLU A 54 -22.15 11.56 12.48
N HIS A 55 -21.03 11.37 11.79
CA HIS A 55 -20.94 11.56 10.33
C HIS A 55 -21.82 10.58 9.57
N ILE A 56 -21.79 9.30 9.91
CA ILE A 56 -22.57 8.27 9.20
C ILE A 56 -24.07 8.34 9.46
N GLN A 57 -24.51 8.93 10.60
CA GLN A 57 -25.92 9.10 10.92
C GLN A 57 -26.55 10.37 10.33
N ARG A 58 -25.74 11.29 9.83
CA ARG A 58 -26.25 12.51 9.22
C ARG A 58 -26.87 12.24 7.84
N GLY A 59 -27.81 13.10 7.44
CA GLY A 59 -28.27 13.21 6.06
C GLY A 59 -27.26 13.97 5.20
N ALA A 60 -27.33 13.77 3.88
CA ALA A 60 -26.57 14.51 2.88
C ALA A 60 -27.43 14.82 1.66
N SER A 61 -27.05 15.82 0.88
CA SER A 61 -27.69 16.11 -0.40
C SER A 61 -27.25 15.13 -1.48
N GLU A 62 -25.94 14.85 -1.51
CA GLU A 62 -25.32 14.00 -2.51
C GLU A 62 -24.20 13.13 -1.89
N ILE A 63 -24.10 11.90 -2.34
CA ILE A 63 -22.97 11.02 -2.05
C ILE A 63 -22.45 10.51 -3.39
N ARG A 64 -21.12 10.62 -3.61
CA ARG A 64 -20.40 10.03 -4.72
C ARG A 64 -19.51 8.92 -4.22
N LEU A 65 -19.58 7.79 -4.89
CA LEU A 65 -18.82 6.59 -4.56
C LEU A 65 -18.04 6.16 -5.79
N SER A 66 -16.70 6.14 -5.69
CA SER A 66 -15.85 5.54 -6.72
C SER A 66 -15.61 4.08 -6.38
N THR A 67 -15.65 3.21 -7.39
CA THR A 67 -15.42 1.79 -7.19
C THR A 67 -14.26 1.28 -8.03
N ALA A 68 -13.59 0.22 -7.55
CA ALA A 68 -12.52 -0.43 -8.28
C ALA A 68 -12.66 -1.95 -8.24
N HIS A 69 -12.11 -2.61 -9.26
CA HIS A 69 -11.98 -4.06 -9.22
C HIS A 69 -10.82 -4.44 -8.30
N PRO A 70 -11.01 -5.34 -7.31
CA PRO A 70 -9.97 -5.69 -6.33
C PRO A 70 -8.63 -6.07 -6.97
N ALA A 71 -8.68 -6.81 -8.09
CA ALA A 71 -7.47 -7.21 -8.79
C ALA A 71 -6.74 -6.04 -9.48
N GLU A 72 -7.48 -5.07 -10.04
CA GLU A 72 -6.87 -3.87 -10.64
C GLU A 72 -6.22 -3.01 -9.54
N LEU A 73 -6.94 -2.77 -8.44
CA LEU A 73 -6.41 -2.04 -7.29
C LEU A 73 -5.14 -2.69 -6.73
N LEU A 74 -5.17 -4.01 -6.57
CA LEU A 74 -4.02 -4.74 -6.01
C LEU A 74 -2.82 -4.73 -6.97
N ARG A 75 -3.05 -4.90 -8.28
CA ARG A 75 -2.00 -4.79 -9.30
C ARG A 75 -1.30 -3.43 -9.22
N ASP A 76 -2.08 -2.36 -9.19
CA ASP A 76 -1.55 -1.00 -9.17
C ASP A 76 -0.84 -0.71 -7.84
N THR A 77 -1.37 -1.22 -6.73
CA THR A 77 -0.72 -1.13 -5.41
C THR A 77 0.65 -1.79 -5.42
N PHE A 78 0.80 -3.01 -5.97
CA PHE A 78 2.10 -3.68 -6.04
C PHE A 78 3.06 -3.03 -7.04
N ALA A 79 2.57 -2.49 -8.17
CA ALA A 79 3.40 -1.73 -9.10
C ALA A 79 3.95 -0.46 -8.45
N ASN A 80 3.11 0.32 -7.78
CA ASN A 80 3.51 1.51 -7.04
C ASN A 80 4.45 1.17 -5.87
N ALA A 81 4.22 0.07 -5.17
CA ALA A 81 5.10 -0.41 -4.11
C ALA A 81 6.51 -0.76 -4.64
N ALA A 82 6.61 -1.33 -5.85
CA ALA A 82 7.91 -1.61 -6.46
C ALA A 82 8.71 -0.33 -6.72
N GLU A 83 8.06 0.74 -7.20
CA GLU A 83 8.69 2.05 -7.40
C GLU A 83 9.05 2.70 -6.06
N ALA A 84 8.16 2.62 -5.06
CA ALA A 84 8.41 3.17 -3.74
C ALA A 84 9.64 2.54 -3.06
N VAL A 85 9.84 1.24 -3.22
CA VAL A 85 11.03 0.54 -2.69
C VAL A 85 12.32 1.04 -3.35
N LEU A 86 12.32 1.32 -4.66
CA LEU A 86 13.48 1.90 -5.34
C LEU A 86 13.76 3.33 -4.85
N ASN A 87 12.74 4.13 -4.62
CA ASN A 87 12.89 5.47 -4.03
C ASN A 87 13.45 5.38 -2.60
N ALA A 88 13.05 4.37 -1.81
CA ALA A 88 13.61 4.13 -0.49
C ALA A 88 15.11 3.84 -0.53
N ASP A 89 15.62 3.13 -1.56
CA ASP A 89 17.07 2.89 -1.75
C ASP A 89 17.83 4.21 -1.96
N ASP A 90 17.30 5.10 -2.78
CA ASP A 90 17.93 6.42 -3.01
C ASP A 90 17.97 7.26 -1.72
N MET A 91 16.89 7.22 -0.93
CA MET A 91 16.84 7.89 0.38
C MET A 91 17.83 7.27 1.37
N GLN A 92 17.96 5.95 1.40
CA GLN A 92 18.93 5.23 2.23
C GLN A 92 20.38 5.58 1.86
N ARG A 93 20.68 5.65 0.56
CA ARG A 93 22.00 6.10 0.08
C ARG A 93 22.28 7.55 0.48
N ASN A 94 21.28 8.44 0.42
CA ASN A 94 21.39 9.80 0.88
C ASN A 94 21.64 9.86 2.40
N ALA A 95 20.88 9.09 3.19
CA ALA A 95 21.05 8.98 4.63
C ALA A 95 22.48 8.56 4.98
N ALA A 96 23.02 7.52 4.33
CA ALA A 96 24.40 7.07 4.54
C ALA A 96 25.43 8.18 4.24
N LYS A 97 25.28 8.91 3.15
CA LYS A 97 26.18 10.04 2.79
C LYS A 97 26.13 11.14 3.84
N LEU A 98 24.94 11.46 4.37
CA LEU A 98 24.78 12.47 5.43
C LEU A 98 25.47 12.01 6.73
N LEU A 99 25.30 10.75 7.11
CA LEU A 99 25.97 10.17 8.29
C LEU A 99 27.50 10.19 8.13
N GLN A 100 28.04 9.83 6.98
CA GLN A 100 29.47 9.91 6.68
C GLN A 100 30.00 11.35 6.69
N ALA A 101 29.17 12.32 6.40
CA ALA A 101 29.50 13.76 6.48
C ALA A 101 29.34 14.35 7.89
N ASN A 102 29.13 13.54 8.94
CA ASN A 102 28.83 13.94 10.32
C ASN A 102 27.56 14.80 10.46
N ARG A 103 26.60 14.66 9.53
CA ARG A 103 25.27 15.29 9.59
C ARG A 103 24.25 14.31 10.16
N GLU A 104 24.46 13.91 11.41
CA GLU A 104 23.75 12.80 12.02
C GLU A 104 22.22 13.02 12.06
N THR A 105 21.76 14.20 12.48
CA THR A 105 20.32 14.51 12.58
C THR A 105 19.61 14.35 11.24
N GLU A 106 20.21 14.90 10.18
CA GLU A 106 19.63 14.86 8.83
C GLU A 106 19.71 13.45 8.23
N GLY A 107 20.81 12.74 8.48
CA GLY A 107 20.99 11.36 8.06
C GLY A 107 19.97 10.43 8.72
N MET A 108 19.74 10.58 10.02
CA MET A 108 18.73 9.82 10.75
C MET A 108 17.32 10.14 10.29
N GLN A 109 17.01 11.41 10.00
CA GLN A 109 15.72 11.80 9.47
C GLN A 109 15.44 11.11 8.12
N ALA A 110 16.39 11.19 7.18
CA ALA A 110 16.27 10.54 5.86
C ALA A 110 16.14 9.01 5.98
N LEU A 111 16.85 8.40 6.94
CA LEU A 111 16.72 6.99 7.24
C LEU A 111 15.30 6.63 7.73
N LEU A 112 14.76 7.38 8.69
CA LEU A 112 13.41 7.14 9.21
C LEU A 112 12.34 7.26 8.13
N GLU A 113 12.46 8.25 7.25
CA GLU A 113 11.56 8.42 6.10
C GLU A 113 11.61 7.21 5.16
N SER A 114 12.82 6.70 4.86
CA SER A 114 12.96 5.49 4.03
C SER A 114 12.38 4.24 4.69
N LEU A 115 12.55 4.08 6.00
CA LEU A 115 11.99 2.96 6.76
C LEU A 115 10.46 3.01 6.83
N ALA A 116 9.85 4.20 6.83
CA ALA A 116 8.40 4.36 6.75
C ALA A 116 7.85 3.81 5.40
N ILE A 117 8.57 4.00 4.30
CA ILE A 117 8.21 3.41 3.00
C ILE A 117 8.20 1.89 3.09
N TRP A 118 9.24 1.27 3.67
CA TRP A 118 9.30 -0.18 3.87
C TRP A 118 8.13 -0.71 4.70
N GLY A 119 7.74 0.00 5.77
CA GLY A 119 6.57 -0.33 6.58
C GLY A 119 5.27 -0.30 5.78
N SER A 120 5.08 0.71 4.94
CA SER A 120 3.92 0.83 4.06
C SER A 120 3.86 -0.31 3.03
N VAL A 121 5.00 -0.66 2.44
CA VAL A 121 5.09 -1.76 1.47
C VAL A 121 4.78 -3.12 2.11
N GLN A 122 5.29 -3.39 3.31
CA GLN A 122 4.96 -4.61 4.05
C GLN A 122 3.45 -4.71 4.36
N THR A 123 2.85 -3.58 4.76
CA THR A 123 1.40 -3.50 5.00
C THR A 123 0.62 -3.77 3.72
N ALA A 124 1.04 -3.20 2.58
CA ALA A 124 0.40 -3.43 1.28
C ALA A 124 0.45 -4.91 0.86
N ILE A 125 1.58 -5.59 1.08
CA ILE A 125 1.72 -7.02 0.79
C ILE A 125 0.77 -7.85 1.67
N SER A 126 0.76 -7.61 2.99
CA SER A 126 -0.08 -8.35 3.92
C SER A 126 -1.56 -8.20 3.59
N ARG A 127 -2.03 -6.97 3.46
CA ARG A 127 -3.43 -6.68 3.10
C ARG A 127 -3.79 -7.19 1.70
N GLY A 128 -2.86 -7.09 0.75
CA GLY A 128 -3.07 -7.57 -0.61
C GLY A 128 -3.27 -9.08 -0.69
N LEU A 129 -2.54 -9.85 0.10
CA LEU A 129 -2.70 -11.31 0.18
C LEU A 129 -4.01 -11.69 0.90
N GLU A 130 -4.45 -10.91 1.89
CA GLU A 130 -5.71 -11.10 2.62
C GLU A 130 -6.94 -10.89 1.73
N LEU A 131 -6.85 -10.04 0.69
CA LEU A 131 -7.93 -9.83 -0.27
C LEU A 131 -8.25 -11.07 -1.11
N GLY A 132 -7.39 -12.09 -1.12
CA GLY A 132 -7.62 -13.36 -1.81
C GLY A 132 -7.66 -13.27 -3.34
N VAL A 133 -7.21 -12.14 -3.93
CA VAL A 133 -7.13 -11.96 -5.39
C VAL A 133 -6.10 -12.88 -6.00
N ILE A 134 -4.99 -13.08 -5.31
CA ILE A 134 -3.91 -14.00 -5.65
C ILE A 134 -3.47 -14.73 -4.39
N SER A 135 -3.26 -16.03 -4.49
CA SER A 135 -2.77 -16.82 -3.37
C SER A 135 -1.25 -16.94 -3.37
N ARG A 136 -0.66 -17.21 -2.18
CA ARG A 136 0.78 -17.48 -2.07
C ARG A 136 1.23 -18.65 -2.95
N ASP A 137 0.38 -19.67 -3.11
CA ASP A 137 0.69 -20.83 -3.96
C ASP A 137 0.71 -20.45 -5.44
N GLN A 138 -0.18 -19.59 -5.90
CA GLN A 138 -0.16 -19.07 -7.28
C GLN A 138 1.10 -18.26 -7.54
N VAL A 139 1.49 -17.39 -6.62
CA VAL A 139 2.71 -16.59 -6.71
C VAL A 139 3.95 -17.49 -6.75
N ARG A 140 4.00 -18.50 -5.88
CA ARG A 140 5.11 -19.47 -5.85
C ARG A 140 5.16 -20.32 -7.13
N ALA A 141 4.01 -20.73 -7.67
CA ALA A 141 3.94 -21.46 -8.93
C ALA A 141 4.43 -20.63 -10.12
N ALA A 142 4.31 -19.30 -10.06
CA ALA A 142 4.89 -18.37 -11.03
C ALA A 142 6.42 -18.14 -10.82
N GLY A 143 7.05 -18.83 -9.88
CA GLY A 143 8.48 -18.70 -9.58
C GLY A 143 8.85 -17.47 -8.74
N ILE A 144 7.87 -16.85 -8.09
CA ILE A 144 8.07 -15.65 -7.26
C ILE A 144 8.17 -16.08 -5.79
N ASP A 145 9.27 -15.75 -5.14
CA ASP A 145 9.53 -16.08 -3.74
C ASP A 145 9.29 -14.86 -2.82
N ILE A 146 8.03 -14.65 -2.44
CA ILE A 146 7.67 -13.58 -1.50
C ILE A 146 8.25 -13.87 -0.11
N ASP A 147 8.17 -15.11 0.37
CA ASP A 147 8.59 -15.47 1.72
C ASP A 147 10.10 -15.30 1.90
N GLY A 148 10.89 -15.70 0.88
CA GLY A 148 12.33 -15.48 0.86
C GLY A 148 12.71 -14.01 0.80
N ALA A 149 12.02 -13.21 0.00
CA ALA A 149 12.26 -11.77 -0.06
C ALA A 149 11.97 -11.10 1.29
N ILE A 150 10.86 -11.43 1.95
CA ILE A 150 10.51 -10.91 3.28
C ILE A 150 11.56 -11.32 4.32
N ALA A 151 12.01 -12.60 4.31
CA ALA A 151 13.01 -13.08 5.25
C ALA A 151 14.37 -12.37 5.09
N GLU A 152 14.78 -12.09 3.84
CA GLU A 152 16.02 -11.34 3.59
C GLU A 152 15.89 -9.88 4.05
N LEU A 153 14.77 -9.21 3.79
CA LEU A 153 14.52 -7.88 4.31
C LEU A 153 14.57 -7.83 5.84
N ASP A 154 13.93 -8.79 6.51
CA ASP A 154 13.91 -8.90 7.97
C ASP A 154 15.33 -9.03 8.54
N LYS A 155 16.18 -9.82 7.88
CA LYS A 155 17.59 -9.96 8.24
C LYS A 155 18.33 -8.62 8.14
N ARG A 156 18.13 -7.85 7.06
CA ARG A 156 18.75 -6.53 6.87
C ARG A 156 18.29 -5.51 7.91
N LEU A 157 16.98 -5.48 8.16
CA LEU A 157 16.41 -4.60 9.19
C LEU A 157 16.95 -4.91 10.59
N ARG A 158 17.20 -6.19 10.91
CA ARG A 158 17.85 -6.58 12.18
C ARG A 158 19.30 -6.12 12.24
N SER A 159 20.09 -6.31 11.18
CA SER A 159 21.47 -5.82 11.11
C SER A 159 21.53 -4.31 11.30
N LEU A 160 20.69 -3.57 10.59
CA LEU A 160 20.58 -2.12 10.72
C LEU A 160 20.21 -1.71 12.16
N ARG A 161 19.24 -2.38 12.77
CA ARG A 161 18.81 -2.10 14.14
C ARG A 161 19.93 -2.31 15.15
N GLU A 162 20.75 -3.36 15.00
CA GLU A 162 21.87 -3.62 15.91
C GLU A 162 22.99 -2.56 15.72
N ALA A 163 23.29 -2.14 14.49
CA ALA A 163 24.22 -1.04 14.22
C ALA A 163 23.73 0.28 14.86
N MET A 164 22.44 0.58 14.75
CA MET A 164 21.84 1.77 15.39
C MET A 164 21.92 1.71 16.91
N LYS A 165 21.64 0.55 17.53
CA LYS A 165 21.73 0.38 19.00
C LYS A 165 23.14 0.56 19.54
N SER A 166 24.15 0.15 18.78
CA SER A 166 25.55 0.33 19.15
C SER A 166 26.07 1.74 18.85
N SER A 167 25.25 2.61 18.27
CA SER A 167 25.63 3.95 17.80
C SER A 167 26.81 3.92 16.82
N ASP A 168 26.94 2.82 16.05
CA ASP A 168 27.97 2.64 15.05
C ASP A 168 27.50 3.20 13.70
N THR A 169 27.74 4.51 13.49
CA THR A 169 27.37 5.22 12.27
C THR A 169 28.05 4.68 11.03
N THR A 170 29.24 4.07 11.17
CA THR A 170 29.94 3.41 10.06
C THR A 170 29.19 2.16 9.65
N ALA A 171 28.86 1.29 10.60
CA ALA A 171 28.10 0.08 10.33
C ALA A 171 26.69 0.39 9.77
N VAL A 172 26.02 1.45 10.26
CA VAL A 172 24.76 1.93 9.69
C VAL A 172 24.96 2.31 8.23
N SER A 173 25.97 3.13 7.92
CA SER A 173 26.25 3.59 6.54
C SER A 173 26.59 2.42 5.61
N ASP A 174 27.38 1.47 6.07
CA ASP A 174 27.78 0.30 5.29
C ASP A 174 26.56 -0.60 4.99
N CYS A 175 25.71 -0.81 5.96
CA CYS A 175 24.45 -1.55 5.78
C CYS A 175 23.60 -0.88 4.68
N LEU A 176 23.41 0.45 4.73
CA LEU A 176 22.60 1.19 3.76
C LEU A 176 23.20 1.24 2.36
N LEU A 177 24.55 1.29 2.25
CA LEU A 177 25.23 1.42 0.95
C LEU A 177 25.48 0.08 0.25
N TYR A 178 25.71 -0.98 1.00
CA TYR A 178 26.22 -2.24 0.45
C TYR A 178 25.27 -3.42 0.65
N GLU A 179 24.48 -3.44 1.73
CA GLU A 179 23.62 -4.58 2.01
C GLU A 179 22.18 -4.38 1.52
N PHE A 180 21.58 -3.22 1.75
CA PHE A 180 20.21 -2.93 1.33
C PHE A 180 20.01 -2.92 -0.19
N PRO A 181 20.91 -2.39 -1.04
CA PRO A 181 20.65 -2.27 -2.47
C PRO A 181 20.31 -3.60 -3.17
N ALA A 182 20.97 -4.68 -2.77
CA ALA A 182 20.68 -6.01 -3.33
C ALA A 182 19.28 -6.48 -2.91
N THR A 183 18.91 -6.30 -1.65
CA THR A 183 17.60 -6.64 -1.10
C THR A 183 16.51 -5.79 -1.74
N THR A 184 16.72 -4.49 -1.88
CA THR A 184 15.81 -3.56 -2.56
C THR A 184 15.50 -4.00 -3.98
N LYS A 185 16.54 -4.35 -4.75
CA LYS A 185 16.36 -4.81 -6.13
C LYS A 185 15.54 -6.09 -6.22
N VAL A 186 15.83 -7.07 -5.38
CA VAL A 186 15.08 -8.34 -5.33
C VAL A 186 13.62 -8.07 -4.94
N PHE A 187 13.41 -7.20 -3.96
CA PHE A 187 12.08 -6.87 -3.47
C PHE A 187 11.26 -6.13 -4.52
N ALA A 188 11.84 -5.14 -5.21
CA ALA A 188 11.18 -4.41 -6.29
C ALA A 188 10.81 -5.35 -7.46
N GLN A 189 11.71 -6.27 -7.84
CA GLN A 189 11.44 -7.26 -8.87
C GLN A 189 10.31 -8.22 -8.47
N MET A 190 10.29 -8.68 -7.23
CA MET A 190 9.24 -9.53 -6.68
C MET A 190 7.88 -8.84 -6.73
N LEU A 191 7.79 -7.57 -6.30
CA LEU A 191 6.56 -6.78 -6.35
C LEU A 191 6.07 -6.56 -7.78
N ALA A 192 6.95 -6.16 -8.69
CA ALA A 192 6.61 -5.96 -10.10
C ALA A 192 6.15 -7.27 -10.77
N ALA A 193 6.81 -8.39 -10.48
CA ALA A 193 6.41 -9.70 -11.00
C ALA A 193 5.05 -10.13 -10.46
N THR A 194 4.77 -9.89 -9.16
CA THR A 194 3.46 -10.17 -8.57
C THR A 194 2.37 -9.31 -9.20
N ALA A 195 2.62 -8.02 -9.43
CA ALA A 195 1.71 -7.14 -10.17
C ALA A 195 1.41 -7.68 -11.58
N GLY A 196 2.43 -8.20 -12.27
CA GLY A 196 2.28 -8.83 -13.58
C GLY A 196 1.39 -10.08 -13.55
N GLU A 197 1.53 -10.95 -12.54
CA GLU A 197 0.67 -12.13 -12.40
C GLU A 197 -0.79 -11.74 -12.12
N ILE A 198 -1.02 -10.73 -11.27
CA ILE A 198 -2.37 -10.20 -11.02
C ILE A 198 -2.96 -9.63 -12.31
N GLY A 199 -2.16 -8.93 -13.12
CA GLY A 199 -2.58 -8.40 -14.43
C GLY A 199 -3.10 -9.47 -15.38
N LYS A 200 -2.54 -10.67 -15.37
CA LYS A 200 -3.05 -11.82 -16.15
C LYS A 200 -4.43 -12.26 -15.68
N ILE A 201 -4.70 -12.24 -14.38
CA ILE A 201 -6.01 -12.58 -13.80
C ILE A 201 -7.08 -11.57 -14.26
N VAL A 202 -6.73 -10.28 -14.28
CA VAL A 202 -7.61 -9.21 -14.76
C VAL A 202 -7.97 -9.39 -16.24
N SER A 203 -6.97 -9.74 -17.06
CA SER A 203 -7.16 -9.89 -18.51
C SER A 203 -8.03 -11.08 -18.91
N VAL A 204 -8.06 -12.13 -18.11
CA VAL A 204 -8.89 -13.34 -18.38
C VAL A 204 -10.36 -13.14 -18.05
N LYS A 205 -10.68 -12.17 -17.17
CA LYS A 205 -12.06 -11.89 -16.71
C LYS A 205 -12.78 -10.79 -17.50
N LYS A 206 -12.12 -10.18 -18.48
CA LYS A 206 -12.71 -9.26 -19.50
C LYS A 206 -13.11 -10.03 -20.75
#